data_313e98f592cf8fe4e85ef3186f0dd588
#
_entry.id   313e98f592cf8fe4e85ef3186f0dd588
#
_cell.length_a   1.000
_cell.length_b   1.000
_cell.length_c   1.000
_cell.angle_alpha   90.00
_cell.angle_beta   90.00
_cell.angle_gamma   90.00
#
_symmetry.space_group_name_H-M   'P 1'
#
loop_
_entity.id
_entity.type
_entity.pdbx_description
1 polymer ?
#
loop_
_entity_poly.entity_id
_entity_poly.type
_entity_poly.pdbx_seq_one_letter_code
_entity_poly.pdbx_strand_id
1 'polypeptide(L)'
;TFTYSQKTAGITKSGGYVAYVLYGGKINRFSIDKDNAINLAQSYLKNIGYKNMANTYYAINNNVCVINFAYKKDEVTYYSDLIKVGVSMDNGKIVSLEAQGYLTNHIKRKAFNCKLTKEQAQSKLSKNLKVINSKRCVIPKESGNEVNCYEFRCKSNDTKEEVLIYINADKGYEENIML
;
A
#
# COMPACT_ATOMS: atom_id res chain seq x y z
N THR A 1 11.30 -6.59 -38.21
CA THR A 1 11.09 -5.58 -37.15
C THR A 1 11.37 -6.26 -35.82
N PHE A 2 12.53 -6.02 -35.23
CA PHE A 2 12.88 -6.57 -33.91
C PHE A 2 12.23 -5.71 -32.83
N THR A 3 11.27 -6.26 -32.07
CA THR A 3 10.71 -5.62 -30.90
C THR A 3 11.57 -6.02 -29.71
N TYR A 4 12.49 -5.16 -29.31
CA TYR A 4 13.20 -5.30 -28.05
C TYR A 4 12.22 -4.98 -26.93
N SER A 5 11.84 -5.97 -26.12
CA SER A 5 11.21 -5.72 -24.83
C SER A 5 12.28 -5.11 -23.91
N GLN A 6 12.36 -3.80 -23.85
CA GLN A 6 13.27 -3.14 -22.93
C GLN A 6 12.76 -3.31 -21.50
N LYS A 7 13.45 -4.14 -20.75
CA LYS A 7 13.26 -4.30 -19.32
C LYS A 7 14.44 -3.63 -18.62
N THR A 8 14.17 -2.62 -17.82
CA THR A 8 15.19 -1.94 -17.02
C THR A 8 14.94 -2.23 -15.55
N ALA A 9 15.99 -2.56 -14.80
CA ALA A 9 15.90 -2.77 -13.35
C ALA A 9 17.09 -2.09 -12.67
N GLY A 10 16.81 -1.50 -11.50
CA GLY A 10 17.82 -0.94 -10.61
C GLY A 10 17.95 -1.78 -9.34
N ILE A 11 19.18 -1.97 -8.90
CA ILE A 11 19.51 -2.72 -7.68
C ILE A 11 20.33 -1.82 -6.78
N THR A 12 20.03 -1.84 -5.47
CA THR A 12 20.81 -1.07 -4.48
C THR A 12 22.24 -1.58 -4.35
N LYS A 13 23.21 -0.69 -4.22
CA LYS A 13 24.62 -1.07 -3.98
C LYS A 13 24.82 -1.78 -2.64
N SER A 14 24.03 -1.39 -1.64
CA SER A 14 24.04 -2.03 -0.31
C SER A 14 22.81 -2.94 -0.20
N GLY A 15 23.04 -4.20 0.17
CA GLY A 15 21.97 -5.20 0.39
C GLY A 15 21.40 -5.86 -0.85
N GLY A 16 21.69 -5.37 -2.08
CA GLY A 16 21.26 -6.01 -3.32
C GLY A 16 19.75 -6.02 -3.56
N TYR A 17 18.99 -5.08 -2.98
CA TYR A 17 17.54 -5.01 -3.14
C TYR A 17 17.17 -4.46 -4.53
N VAL A 18 16.13 -5.02 -5.14
CA VAL A 18 15.55 -4.49 -6.38
C VAL A 18 14.79 -3.20 -6.07
N ALA A 19 15.33 -2.06 -6.50
CA ALA A 19 14.76 -0.74 -6.20
C ALA A 19 13.62 -0.37 -7.16
N TYR A 20 13.78 -0.71 -8.43
CA TYR A 20 12.75 -0.49 -9.45
C TYR A 20 12.85 -1.50 -10.59
N VAL A 21 11.73 -1.70 -11.26
CA VAL A 21 11.62 -2.42 -12.54
C VAL A 21 10.71 -1.61 -13.45
N LEU A 22 11.09 -1.47 -14.71
CA LEU A 22 10.28 -0.84 -15.76
C LEU A 22 10.27 -1.74 -17.01
N TYR A 23 9.10 -1.88 -17.61
CA TYR A 23 8.89 -2.65 -18.82
C TYR A 23 8.18 -1.79 -19.88
N GLY A 24 8.78 -1.66 -21.04
CA GLY A 24 8.28 -0.84 -22.15
C GLY A 24 7.48 -1.57 -23.22
N GLY A 25 7.04 -2.81 -22.97
CA GLY A 25 6.29 -3.61 -23.94
C GLY A 25 4.80 -3.27 -23.99
N LYS A 26 4.15 -3.62 -25.11
CA LYS A 26 2.69 -3.52 -25.24
C LYS A 26 2.00 -4.55 -24.36
N ILE A 27 0.91 -4.14 -23.72
CA ILE A 27 0.03 -4.98 -22.91
C ILE A 27 -1.28 -5.09 -23.66
N ASN A 28 -1.74 -6.34 -23.88
CA ASN A 28 -2.92 -6.65 -24.68
C ASN A 28 -4.19 -6.73 -23.80
N ARG A 29 -5.13 -7.60 -24.18
CA ARG A 29 -6.43 -7.74 -23.50
C ARG A 29 -6.31 -8.38 -22.12
N PHE A 30 -7.28 -8.08 -21.25
CA PHE A 30 -7.50 -8.74 -19.97
C PHE A 30 -7.63 -10.25 -20.11
N SER A 31 -6.85 -11.01 -19.32
CA SER A 31 -6.99 -12.46 -19.17
C SER A 31 -6.90 -12.92 -17.71
N ILE A 32 -6.44 -12.08 -16.79
CA ILE A 32 -6.39 -12.37 -15.35
C ILE A 32 -7.21 -11.38 -14.56
N ASP A 33 -7.80 -11.82 -13.46
CA ASP A 33 -8.52 -10.95 -12.54
C ASP A 33 -7.59 -10.23 -11.55
N LYS A 34 -8.15 -9.29 -10.78
CA LYS A 34 -7.40 -8.49 -9.81
C LYS A 34 -6.80 -9.32 -8.67
N ASP A 35 -7.50 -10.37 -8.23
CA ASP A 35 -7.06 -11.16 -7.08
C ASP A 35 -5.86 -12.02 -7.47
N ASN A 36 -5.85 -12.57 -8.67
CA ASN A 36 -4.69 -13.22 -9.26
C ASN A 36 -3.52 -12.24 -9.43
N ALA A 37 -3.76 -11.01 -9.90
CA ALA A 37 -2.72 -10.00 -10.02
C ALA A 37 -2.10 -9.64 -8.66
N ILE A 38 -2.91 -9.48 -7.61
CA ILE A 38 -2.45 -9.22 -6.24
C ILE A 38 -1.58 -10.39 -5.74
N ASN A 39 -2.03 -11.64 -5.92
CA ASN A 39 -1.30 -12.82 -5.48
C ASN A 39 0.05 -12.97 -6.20
N LEU A 40 0.10 -12.71 -7.51
CA LEU A 40 1.33 -12.70 -8.30
C LEU A 40 2.31 -11.64 -7.80
N ALA A 41 1.83 -10.41 -7.56
CA ALA A 41 2.64 -9.32 -7.03
C ALA A 41 3.20 -9.64 -5.64
N GLN A 42 2.38 -10.19 -4.75
CA GLN A 42 2.80 -10.56 -3.40
C GLN A 42 3.86 -11.68 -3.41
N SER A 43 3.66 -12.69 -4.24
CA SER A 43 4.63 -13.77 -4.43
C SER A 43 5.94 -13.25 -5.00
N TYR A 44 5.87 -12.34 -5.97
CA TYR A 44 7.04 -11.69 -6.53
C TYR A 44 7.84 -10.91 -5.46
N LEU A 45 7.18 -10.06 -4.65
CA LEU A 45 7.84 -9.31 -3.59
C LEU A 45 8.54 -10.24 -2.59
N LYS A 46 7.88 -11.33 -2.19
CA LYS A 46 8.46 -12.33 -1.29
C LYS A 46 9.73 -12.97 -1.90
N ASN A 47 9.68 -13.30 -3.20
CA ASN A 47 10.79 -13.96 -3.90
C ASN A 47 12.02 -13.04 -4.06
N ILE A 48 11.81 -11.73 -4.22
CA ILE A 48 12.91 -10.76 -4.30
C ILE A 48 13.33 -10.17 -2.95
N GLY A 49 12.85 -10.76 -1.84
CA GLY A 49 13.33 -10.46 -0.49
C GLY A 49 12.49 -9.47 0.32
N TYR A 50 11.43 -8.87 -0.24
CA TYR A 50 10.51 -8.00 0.51
C TYR A 50 9.47 -8.84 1.26
N LYS A 51 9.70 -9.02 2.55
CA LYS A 51 8.85 -9.83 3.44
C LYS A 51 7.82 -8.96 4.17
N ASN A 52 6.75 -9.61 4.64
CA ASN A 52 5.70 -8.97 5.46
C ASN A 52 5.05 -7.75 4.78
N MET A 53 4.90 -7.81 3.46
CA MET A 53 4.19 -6.79 2.69
C MET A 53 2.72 -7.15 2.57
N ALA A 54 1.83 -6.23 2.96
CA ALA A 54 0.38 -6.39 2.83
C ALA A 54 -0.14 -5.41 1.76
N ASN A 55 -1.01 -5.89 0.86
CA ASN A 55 -1.66 -5.02 -0.10
C ASN A 55 -2.60 -4.04 0.63
N THR A 56 -2.56 -2.78 0.23
CA THR A 56 -3.36 -1.70 0.85
C THR A 56 -4.30 -1.04 -0.14
N TYR A 57 -3.92 -0.99 -1.40
CA TYR A 57 -4.69 -0.35 -2.46
C TYR A 57 -4.33 -0.97 -3.81
N TYR A 58 -5.22 -0.88 -4.80
CA TYR A 58 -4.93 -1.18 -6.19
C TYR A 58 -5.69 -0.23 -7.13
N ALA A 59 -5.13 -0.03 -8.32
CA ALA A 59 -5.80 0.65 -9.43
C ALA A 59 -5.47 -0.09 -10.73
N ILE A 60 -6.44 -0.13 -11.65
CA ILE A 60 -6.26 -0.75 -12.97
C ILE A 60 -6.34 0.34 -14.04
N ASN A 61 -5.23 0.56 -14.74
CA ASN A 61 -5.13 1.53 -15.82
C ASN A 61 -4.39 0.89 -17.00
N ASN A 62 -4.88 1.06 -18.20
CA ASN A 62 -4.24 0.57 -19.44
C ASN A 62 -3.84 -0.91 -19.36
N ASN A 63 -4.72 -1.76 -18.82
CA ASN A 63 -4.50 -3.20 -18.62
C ASN A 63 -3.32 -3.54 -17.68
N VAL A 64 -2.91 -2.62 -16.83
CA VAL A 64 -1.97 -2.84 -15.74
C VAL A 64 -2.70 -2.68 -14.42
N CYS A 65 -2.61 -3.67 -13.55
CA CYS A 65 -3.00 -3.57 -12.15
C CYS A 65 -1.80 -3.08 -11.34
N VAL A 66 -1.85 -1.83 -10.88
CA VAL A 66 -0.85 -1.27 -9.96
C VAL A 66 -1.34 -1.49 -8.54
N ILE A 67 -0.57 -2.24 -7.76
CA ILE A 67 -0.92 -2.61 -6.38
C ILE A 67 0.08 -1.94 -5.42
N ASN A 68 -0.45 -1.28 -4.41
CA ASN A 68 0.32 -0.72 -3.31
C ASN A 68 0.45 -1.76 -2.19
N PHE A 69 1.68 -2.01 -1.77
CA PHE A 69 2.00 -2.85 -0.63
C PHE A 69 2.69 -2.01 0.44
N ALA A 70 2.24 -2.12 1.68
CA ALA A 70 2.90 -1.52 2.84
C ALA A 70 3.44 -2.62 3.77
N TYR A 71 4.53 -2.33 4.46
CA TYR A 71 5.08 -3.25 5.45
C TYR A 71 4.09 -3.45 6.61
N LYS A 72 3.89 -4.70 7.02
CA LYS A 72 3.01 -5.06 8.13
C LYS A 72 3.77 -5.86 9.18
N LYS A 73 3.69 -5.43 10.45
CA LYS A 73 4.27 -6.14 11.59
C LYS A 73 3.37 -5.95 12.81
N ASP A 74 3.18 -7.00 13.60
CA ASP A 74 2.39 -6.99 14.84
C ASP A 74 0.99 -6.35 14.66
N GLU A 75 0.34 -6.68 13.53
CA GLU A 75 -0.97 -6.14 13.09
C GLU A 75 -0.97 -4.62 12.84
N VAL A 76 0.19 -3.99 12.70
CA VAL A 76 0.36 -2.57 12.33
C VAL A 76 0.83 -2.46 10.89
N THR A 77 0.16 -1.62 10.09
CA THR A 77 0.55 -1.30 8.72
C THR A 77 1.37 -0.01 8.69
N TYR A 78 2.56 -0.04 8.10
CA TYR A 78 3.48 1.10 8.02
C TYR A 78 3.45 1.69 6.60
N TYR A 79 2.72 2.77 6.41
CA TYR A 79 2.52 3.40 5.10
C TYR A 79 3.74 4.13 4.54
N SER A 80 4.71 4.47 5.39
CA SER A 80 6.00 5.00 4.94
C SER A 80 6.80 3.96 4.15
N ASP A 81 6.63 2.67 4.47
CA ASP A 81 7.34 1.55 3.85
C ASP A 81 6.55 1.01 2.67
N LEU A 82 6.29 1.87 1.67
CA LEU A 82 5.45 1.56 0.52
C LEU A 82 6.28 0.98 -0.64
N ILE A 83 5.73 -0.05 -1.27
CA ILE A 83 6.18 -0.60 -2.55
C ILE A 83 5.00 -0.64 -3.51
N LYS A 84 5.19 -0.18 -4.74
CA LYS A 84 4.19 -0.32 -5.81
C LYS A 84 4.63 -1.39 -6.80
N VAL A 85 3.72 -2.27 -7.17
CA VAL A 85 3.96 -3.33 -8.15
C VAL A 85 2.91 -3.26 -9.24
N GLY A 86 3.35 -3.15 -10.48
CA GLY A 86 2.47 -3.23 -11.65
C GLY A 86 2.48 -4.63 -12.25
N VAL A 87 1.31 -5.19 -12.41
CA VAL A 87 1.07 -6.51 -13.03
C VAL A 87 0.30 -6.33 -14.32
N SER A 88 0.81 -6.91 -15.40
CA SER A 88 0.09 -6.97 -16.68
C SER A 88 -1.14 -7.86 -16.55
N MET A 89 -2.30 -7.33 -16.92
CA MET A 89 -3.58 -8.05 -16.84
C MET A 89 -3.78 -9.02 -18.01
N ASP A 90 -2.89 -9.06 -19.00
CA ASP A 90 -2.96 -10.01 -20.11
C ASP A 90 -2.24 -11.34 -19.82
N ASN A 91 -1.16 -11.32 -19.03
CA ASN A 91 -0.31 -12.50 -18.86
C ASN A 91 0.29 -12.64 -17.44
N GLY A 92 -0.06 -11.78 -16.49
CA GLY A 92 0.42 -11.83 -15.10
C GLY A 92 1.89 -11.43 -14.89
N LYS A 93 2.58 -10.95 -15.92
CA LYS A 93 3.98 -10.53 -15.78
C LYS A 93 4.09 -9.25 -14.96
N ILE A 94 5.14 -9.18 -14.15
CA ILE A 94 5.49 -7.93 -13.45
C ILE A 94 6.08 -6.96 -14.48
N VAL A 95 5.43 -5.82 -14.63
CA VAL A 95 5.79 -4.77 -15.60
C VAL A 95 6.36 -3.53 -14.94
N SER A 96 6.09 -3.32 -13.66
CA SER A 96 6.75 -2.27 -12.89
C SER A 96 6.93 -2.67 -11.44
N LEU A 97 7.97 -2.11 -10.82
CA LEU A 97 8.21 -2.12 -9.38
C LEU A 97 8.77 -0.74 -9.02
N GLU A 98 8.29 -0.18 -7.92
CA GLU A 98 8.84 1.02 -7.28
C GLU A 98 8.94 0.73 -5.78
N ALA A 99 10.16 0.59 -5.27
CA ALA A 99 10.43 0.27 -3.85
C ALA A 99 11.09 1.43 -3.09
N GLN A 100 11.13 2.65 -3.67
CA GLN A 100 11.79 3.81 -3.06
C GLN A 100 11.27 4.08 -1.64
N GLY A 101 9.96 4.06 -1.44
CA GLY A 101 9.35 4.29 -0.13
C GLY A 101 9.89 3.33 0.93
N TYR A 102 9.89 2.03 0.64
CA TYR A 102 10.45 1.03 1.54
C TYR A 102 11.95 1.23 1.78
N LEU A 103 12.74 1.38 0.73
CA LEU A 103 14.19 1.48 0.83
C LEU A 103 14.66 2.72 1.61
N THR A 104 13.89 3.80 1.56
CA THR A 104 14.21 5.05 2.25
C THR A 104 13.74 5.06 3.70
N ASN A 105 12.57 4.47 3.99
CA ASN A 105 11.89 4.67 5.27
C ASN A 105 11.89 3.44 6.18
N HIS A 106 12.24 2.24 5.63
CA HIS A 106 12.19 1.02 6.43
C HIS A 106 13.26 1.00 7.51
N ILE A 107 12.83 1.15 8.74
CA ILE A 107 13.68 1.16 9.94
C ILE A 107 13.12 0.23 11.01
N LYS A 108 13.95 -0.13 11.98
CA LYS A 108 13.49 -0.81 13.20
C LYS A 108 12.69 0.19 14.04
N ARG A 109 11.37 0.03 14.08
CA ARG A 109 10.47 0.88 14.88
C ARG A 109 10.21 0.30 16.25
N LYS A 110 9.92 1.18 17.22
CA LYS A 110 9.37 0.79 18.53
C LYS A 110 7.99 0.17 18.35
N ALA A 111 7.54 -0.59 19.34
CA ALA A 111 6.18 -1.12 19.34
C ALA A 111 5.14 0.01 19.19
N PHE A 112 4.04 -0.30 18.47
CA PHE A 112 2.90 0.62 18.37
C PHE A 112 2.36 0.84 19.78
N ASN A 113 2.51 2.07 20.26
CA ASN A 113 1.97 2.50 21.54
C ASN A 113 0.98 3.64 21.30
N CYS A 114 -0.18 3.60 21.91
CA CYS A 114 -1.24 4.57 21.75
C CYS A 114 -1.94 4.85 23.08
N LYS A 115 -2.42 6.07 23.26
CA LYS A 115 -3.18 6.48 24.44
C LYS A 115 -4.67 6.14 24.35
N LEU A 116 -5.19 6.12 23.12
CA LEU A 116 -6.59 5.83 22.86
C LEU A 116 -6.77 4.36 22.49
N THR A 117 -7.88 3.77 22.96
CA THR A 117 -8.35 2.50 22.42
C THR A 117 -8.96 2.70 21.02
N LYS A 118 -9.16 1.60 20.29
CA LYS A 118 -9.85 1.64 19.00
C LYS A 118 -11.26 2.23 19.12
N GLU A 119 -11.99 1.86 20.16
CA GLU A 119 -13.35 2.32 20.43
C GLU A 119 -13.38 3.82 20.73
N GLN A 120 -12.41 4.33 21.50
CA GLN A 120 -12.25 5.76 21.75
C GLN A 120 -11.92 6.55 20.48
N ALA A 121 -11.05 6.01 19.62
CA ALA A 121 -10.77 6.61 18.31
C ALA A 121 -12.00 6.58 17.40
N GLN A 122 -12.71 5.46 17.34
CA GLN A 122 -13.94 5.32 16.56
C GLN A 122 -15.04 6.31 16.97
N SER A 123 -15.15 6.64 18.25
CA SER A 123 -16.13 7.62 18.75
C SER A 123 -15.90 9.05 18.25
N LYS A 124 -14.73 9.32 17.65
CA LYS A 124 -14.40 10.62 17.04
C LYS A 124 -14.91 10.76 15.59
N LEU A 125 -15.33 9.65 14.98
CA LEU A 125 -15.87 9.66 13.61
C LEU A 125 -17.26 10.32 13.58
N SER A 126 -17.59 10.89 12.42
CA SER A 126 -18.93 11.41 12.17
C SER A 126 -19.99 10.31 12.30
N LYS A 127 -21.13 10.63 12.90
CA LYS A 127 -22.29 9.72 13.02
C LYS A 127 -22.91 9.32 11.67
N ASN A 128 -22.63 10.10 10.61
CA ASN A 128 -23.05 9.79 9.24
C ASN A 128 -22.21 8.72 8.56
N LEU A 129 -21.23 8.17 9.25
CA LEU A 129 -20.32 7.14 8.72
C LEU A 129 -20.58 5.80 9.39
N LYS A 130 -20.72 4.78 8.57
CA LYS A 130 -20.75 3.39 9.00
C LYS A 130 -19.37 2.78 8.84
N VAL A 131 -18.74 2.38 9.93
CA VAL A 131 -17.44 1.68 9.90
C VAL A 131 -17.62 0.28 9.29
N ILE A 132 -16.85 0.00 8.23
CA ILE A 132 -16.78 -1.32 7.57
C ILE A 132 -15.66 -2.15 8.18
N ASN A 133 -14.47 -1.52 8.35
CA ASN A 133 -13.28 -2.18 8.87
C ASN A 133 -12.38 -1.17 9.58
N SER A 134 -11.48 -1.66 10.41
CA SER A 134 -10.46 -0.82 11.07
C SER A 134 -9.18 -1.60 11.29
N LYS A 135 -8.05 -0.89 11.28
CA LYS A 135 -6.72 -1.45 11.58
C LYS A 135 -5.81 -0.40 12.22
N ARG A 136 -4.75 -0.86 12.86
CA ARG A 136 -3.67 0.01 13.34
C ARG A 136 -2.72 0.32 12.20
N CYS A 137 -2.28 1.56 12.11
CA CYS A 137 -1.31 1.96 11.10
C CYS A 137 -0.38 3.07 11.59
N VAL A 138 0.70 3.24 10.87
CA VAL A 138 1.62 4.38 10.99
C VAL A 138 1.62 5.09 9.65
N ILE A 139 1.31 6.38 9.65
CA ILE A 139 1.29 7.21 8.45
C ILE A 139 2.41 8.26 8.48
N PRO A 140 3.02 8.59 7.32
CA PRO A 140 3.96 9.69 7.22
C PRO A 140 3.21 11.03 7.27
N LYS A 141 3.85 12.05 7.87
CA LYS A 141 3.46 13.46 7.77
C LYS A 141 4.34 14.17 6.74
N GLU A 142 3.89 15.31 6.25
CA GLU A 142 4.68 16.21 5.39
C GLU A 142 6.00 16.63 6.02
N SER A 143 6.05 16.73 7.36
CA SER A 143 7.26 17.00 8.12
C SER A 143 8.30 15.86 8.13
N GLY A 144 8.00 14.72 7.50
CA GLY A 144 8.83 13.51 7.53
C GLY A 144 8.70 12.66 8.80
N ASN A 145 7.96 13.14 9.81
CA ASN A 145 7.68 12.36 11.01
C ASN A 145 6.56 11.34 10.78
N GLU A 146 6.56 10.27 11.54
CA GLU A 146 5.51 9.25 11.52
C GLU A 146 4.53 9.43 12.68
N VAL A 147 3.27 9.08 12.45
CA VAL A 147 2.19 9.15 13.43
C VAL A 147 1.45 7.84 13.53
N ASN A 148 1.25 7.39 14.78
CA ASN A 148 0.40 6.23 15.09
C ASN A 148 -1.07 6.61 14.90
N CYS A 149 -1.79 5.83 14.10
CA CYS A 149 -3.20 6.06 13.81
C CYS A 149 -4.02 4.77 13.87
N TYR A 150 -5.31 4.94 14.07
CA TYR A 150 -6.31 3.97 13.65
C TYR A 150 -6.86 4.39 12.29
N GLU A 151 -6.75 3.49 11.31
CA GLU A 151 -7.42 3.63 10.03
C GLU A 151 -8.81 3.03 10.13
N PHE A 152 -9.80 3.79 9.69
CA PHE A 152 -11.18 3.33 9.56
C PHE A 152 -11.59 3.41 8.11
N ARG A 153 -11.96 2.26 7.52
CA ARG A 153 -12.70 2.24 6.27
C ARG A 153 -14.17 2.41 6.60
N CYS A 154 -14.75 3.49 6.12
CA CYS A 154 -16.13 3.86 6.40
C CYS A 154 -16.94 3.95 5.11
N LYS A 155 -18.25 3.81 5.22
CA LYS A 155 -19.21 4.11 4.15
C LYS A 155 -20.08 5.28 4.60
N SER A 156 -20.22 6.28 3.75
CA SER A 156 -21.15 7.38 3.97
C SER A 156 -22.59 6.88 3.94
N ASN A 157 -23.40 7.27 4.91
CA ASN A 157 -24.83 6.96 4.92
C ASN A 157 -25.58 7.70 3.83
N ASP A 158 -25.10 8.87 3.42
CA ASP A 158 -25.74 9.76 2.44
C ASP A 158 -25.33 9.39 1.01
N THR A 159 -24.03 9.47 0.68
CA THR A 159 -23.52 9.26 -0.68
C THR A 159 -23.26 7.80 -1.02
N LYS A 160 -23.20 6.92 -0.02
CA LYS A 160 -22.80 5.50 -0.13
C LYS A 160 -21.34 5.29 -0.59
N GLU A 161 -20.55 6.35 -0.68
CA GLU A 161 -19.14 6.29 -1.01
C GLU A 161 -18.31 5.73 0.16
N GLU A 162 -17.21 5.08 -0.17
CA GLU A 162 -16.25 4.60 0.82
C GLU A 162 -15.14 5.63 1.02
N VAL A 163 -14.80 5.89 2.28
CA VAL A 163 -13.74 6.81 2.68
C VAL A 163 -12.79 6.11 3.66
N LEU A 164 -11.51 6.49 3.62
CA LEU A 164 -10.51 6.09 4.62
C LEU A 164 -10.21 7.26 5.52
N ILE A 165 -10.39 7.07 6.81
CA ILE A 165 -10.17 8.11 7.84
C ILE A 165 -9.08 7.61 8.80
N TYR A 166 -8.11 8.48 9.08
CA TYR A 166 -7.00 8.20 9.99
C TYR A 166 -7.16 9.04 11.25
N ILE A 167 -7.44 8.38 12.38
CA ILE A 167 -7.54 9.03 13.68
C ILE A 167 -6.23 8.85 14.44
N ASN A 168 -5.63 9.98 14.85
CA ASN A 168 -4.43 9.97 15.69
C ASN A 168 -4.65 9.14 16.95
N ALA A 169 -3.83 8.11 17.15
CA ALA A 169 -4.00 7.16 18.25
C ALA A 169 -3.64 7.72 19.63
N ASP A 170 -2.97 8.88 19.69
CA ASP A 170 -2.62 9.54 20.94
C ASP A 170 -3.53 10.73 21.26
N LYS A 171 -3.96 11.47 20.25
CA LYS A 171 -4.64 12.76 20.39
C LYS A 171 -6.11 12.75 19.97
N GLY A 172 -6.52 11.79 19.12
CA GLY A 172 -7.91 11.57 18.73
C GLY A 172 -8.48 12.52 17.68
N TYR A 173 -7.65 13.31 16.99
CA TYR A 173 -8.11 14.10 15.85
C TYR A 173 -7.84 13.37 14.52
N GLU A 174 -8.49 13.80 13.46
CA GLU A 174 -8.27 13.29 12.12
C GLU A 174 -6.93 13.80 11.57
N GLU A 175 -6.11 12.87 11.06
CA GLU A 175 -4.83 13.19 10.41
C GLU A 175 -5.00 13.33 8.90
N ASN A 176 -5.78 12.44 8.27
CA ASN A 176 -5.98 12.42 6.83
C ASN A 176 -7.30 11.72 6.46
N ILE A 177 -7.91 12.15 5.35
CA ILE A 177 -9.09 11.53 4.72
C ILE A 177 -8.71 11.19 3.28
N MET A 178 -8.95 9.95 2.87
CA MET A 178 -8.81 9.48 1.49
C MET A 178 -10.18 9.04 0.96
N LEU A 179 -10.55 9.56 -0.20
CA LEU A 179 -11.76 9.25 -0.96
C LEU A 179 -11.46 8.22 -2.04
#